data_edc3259a8a59aa75d8a8876beae1ffa4
#
_entry.id   edc3259a8a59aa75d8a8876beae1ffa4
#
_cell.length_a   1.000
_cell.length_b   1.000
_cell.length_c   1.000
_cell.angle_alpha   90.00
_cell.angle_beta   90.00
_cell.angle_gamma   90.00
#
_symmetry.space_group_name_H-M   'P 1'
#
loop_
_entity.id
_entity.type
_entity.pdbx_description
1 polymer ?
#
loop_
_entity_poly.entity_id
_entity_poly.type
_entity_poly.pdbx_seq_one_letter_code
_entity_poly.pdbx_strand_id
1 'polypeptide(L)'
;MNIRGMKKTIVIALTLMCNSMAFAQKAETIESIVSNSHEPEWYGQQAEAWQKIVDADPKDEWAWRNLLRAADYYVMFNHGYGKSWEEQDKTRPADVIRKMEAAIPDSYVLNLCKCRFSLSADSVAARRGDFARRAVELMPEDACAEDVNYLACRMWITDPDSPLVKELFTRSYRNRYYPARIMHFNRNMLMCMQQDAIYFANGDLDTAPMKMIQEALGERTDVTIINVSFLHADSFMKALYKRLGIKPLDINVQDYGQYGEDWYKHYEADIMMYLIKESKRPAYFSPTNPKTTIIDKDSIYNEGLILKYSPKQYDNFAVAMHNVKEVYDLEYLAEPDLVYDTWHTSGQTDLNHVTLLMNLISKFKKKGDDAQAEHLYNILSKCVERSTIFAEPEGKEAMLKGLKEQLEAKK
;
A
#
# COMPACT_ATOMS: atom_id res chain seq x y z
N MET A 1 -28.65 49.99 41.85
CA MET A 1 -28.34 48.65 41.24
C MET A 1 -27.75 48.84 39.83
N ASN A 2 -26.51 48.49 39.63
CA ASN A 2 -25.68 49.06 38.58
C ASN A 2 -25.80 48.23 37.27
N ILE A 3 -26.59 48.77 36.32
CA ILE A 3 -26.91 48.15 35.04
C ILE A 3 -25.64 47.86 34.16
N ARG A 4 -24.52 48.54 34.43
CA ARG A 4 -23.23 48.29 33.76
C ARG A 4 -22.55 46.97 34.15
N GLY A 5 -22.79 46.48 35.40
CA GLY A 5 -22.25 45.19 35.86
C GLY A 5 -22.92 43.98 35.20
N MET A 6 -24.25 44.04 35.03
CA MET A 6 -25.05 42.97 34.43
C MET A 6 -24.72 42.76 32.94
N LYS A 7 -24.44 43.83 32.17
CA LYS A 7 -24.08 43.68 30.74
C LYS A 7 -22.71 42.99 30.54
N LYS A 8 -21.74 43.26 31.45
CA LYS A 8 -20.43 42.58 31.38
C LYS A 8 -20.53 41.08 31.74
N THR A 9 -21.34 40.71 32.72
CA THR A 9 -21.53 39.31 33.12
C THR A 9 -22.28 38.49 32.05
N ILE A 10 -23.26 39.09 31.35
CA ILE A 10 -23.98 38.45 30.27
C ILE A 10 -23.09 38.25 29.03
N VAL A 11 -22.22 39.22 28.71
CA VAL A 11 -21.28 39.09 27.60
C VAL A 11 -20.21 38.02 27.88
N ILE A 12 -19.70 37.95 29.11
CA ILE A 12 -18.75 36.90 29.52
C ILE A 12 -19.40 35.50 29.52
N ALA A 13 -20.66 35.40 29.98
CA ALA A 13 -21.41 34.14 29.94
C ALA A 13 -21.73 33.68 28.50
N LEU A 14 -22.09 34.62 27.61
CA LEU A 14 -22.27 34.32 26.17
C LEU A 14 -20.96 33.98 25.46
N THR A 15 -19.85 34.63 25.79
CA THR A 15 -18.52 34.29 25.23
C THR A 15 -18.01 32.96 25.76
N LEU A 16 -18.30 32.58 27.00
CA LEU A 16 -18.00 31.27 27.58
C LEU A 16 -18.90 30.18 27.01
N MET A 17 -20.18 30.47 26.71
CA MET A 17 -21.07 29.53 26.00
C MET A 17 -20.71 29.36 24.50
N CYS A 18 -20.20 30.39 23.83
CA CYS A 18 -19.73 30.28 22.48
C CYS A 18 -18.39 29.52 22.35
N ASN A 19 -17.55 29.52 23.40
CA ASN A 19 -16.31 28.70 23.40
C ASN A 19 -16.54 27.25 23.83
N SER A 20 -17.71 26.87 24.31
CA SER A 20 -18.07 25.51 24.67
C SER A 20 -18.89 24.78 23.57
N MET A 21 -19.23 25.45 22.48
CA MET A 21 -19.55 24.79 21.23
C MET A 21 -18.25 24.47 20.50
N ALA A 22 -17.38 23.64 21.08
CA ALA A 22 -16.54 22.78 20.32
C ALA A 22 -17.51 21.98 19.46
N PHE A 23 -17.54 22.25 18.14
CA PHE A 23 -18.31 21.44 17.19
C PHE A 23 -17.88 20.00 17.47
N ALA A 24 -18.79 19.23 18.08
CA ALA A 24 -18.54 17.81 18.24
C ALA A 24 -18.29 17.28 16.84
N GLN A 25 -17.05 16.93 16.54
CA GLN A 25 -16.71 16.44 15.22
C GLN A 25 -17.59 15.25 14.92
N LYS A 26 -18.22 15.26 13.77
CA LYS A 26 -19.03 14.13 13.29
C LYS A 26 -18.11 12.93 13.13
N ALA A 27 -18.55 11.77 13.59
CA ALA A 27 -17.86 10.53 13.34
C ALA A 27 -17.89 10.22 11.83
N GLU A 28 -16.70 10.02 11.25
CA GLU A 28 -16.51 9.70 9.85
C GLU A 28 -15.86 8.33 9.72
N THR A 29 -16.16 7.59 8.65
CA THR A 29 -15.55 6.29 8.39
C THR A 29 -14.03 6.44 8.29
N ILE A 30 -13.30 5.61 9.03
CA ILE A 30 -11.85 5.59 8.98
C ILE A 30 -11.41 4.68 7.84
N GLU A 31 -10.96 5.29 6.76
CA GLU A 31 -10.41 4.59 5.59
C GLU A 31 -8.97 4.12 5.85
N SER A 32 -8.46 3.27 4.96
CA SER A 32 -7.05 2.88 4.98
C SER A 32 -6.15 4.08 4.65
N ILE A 33 -5.05 4.22 5.38
CA ILE A 33 -3.99 5.17 5.02
C ILE A 33 -3.35 4.87 3.66
N VAL A 34 -3.57 3.67 3.13
CA VAL A 34 -3.15 3.28 1.79
C VAL A 34 -3.99 4.01 0.71
N SER A 35 -5.26 4.29 1.01
CA SER A 35 -6.13 5.08 0.13
C SER A 35 -6.05 6.57 0.44
N ASN A 36 -6.39 6.94 1.67
CA ASN A 36 -6.44 8.32 2.13
C ASN A 36 -5.81 8.45 3.53
N SER A 37 -4.93 9.41 3.69
CA SER A 37 -4.26 9.71 4.95
C SER A 37 -4.65 11.11 5.43
N HIS A 38 -4.81 11.25 6.75
CA HIS A 38 -5.11 12.51 7.42
C HIS A 38 -4.00 12.85 8.42
N GLU A 39 -4.02 14.09 8.92
CA GLU A 39 -3.13 14.50 10.00
C GLU A 39 -3.44 13.73 11.30
N PRO A 40 -2.43 13.48 12.16
CA PRO A 40 -2.60 12.68 13.38
C PRO A 40 -3.73 13.16 14.28
N GLU A 41 -3.90 14.47 14.41
CA GLU A 41 -4.92 15.10 15.26
C GLU A 41 -6.33 14.76 14.81
N TRP A 42 -6.56 14.60 13.50
CA TRP A 42 -7.85 14.17 12.97
C TRP A 42 -8.22 12.77 13.47
N TYR A 43 -7.26 11.83 13.47
CA TYR A 43 -7.50 10.47 13.98
C TYR A 43 -7.82 10.49 15.49
N GLY A 44 -7.14 11.34 16.26
CA GLY A 44 -7.45 11.52 17.68
C GLY A 44 -8.89 11.99 17.91
N GLN A 45 -9.34 13.00 17.14
CA GLN A 45 -10.70 13.53 17.22
C GLN A 45 -11.75 12.50 16.77
N GLN A 46 -11.45 11.71 15.72
CA GLN A 46 -12.31 10.62 15.27
C GLN A 46 -12.43 9.51 16.33
N ALA A 47 -11.32 9.17 17.02
CA ALA A 47 -11.37 8.20 18.10
C ALA A 47 -12.29 8.65 19.25
N GLU A 48 -12.33 9.96 19.56
CA GLU A 48 -13.28 10.50 20.55
C GLU A 48 -14.73 10.48 20.03
N ALA A 49 -14.95 10.77 18.76
CA ALA A 49 -16.28 10.75 18.16
C ALA A 49 -16.86 9.33 18.12
N TRP A 50 -16.08 8.34 17.68
CA TRP A 50 -16.48 6.93 17.66
C TRP A 50 -16.64 6.33 19.05
N GLN A 51 -15.83 6.75 20.04
CA GLN A 51 -16.00 6.32 21.45
C GLN A 51 -17.39 6.65 21.97
N LYS A 52 -17.93 7.84 21.67
CA LYS A 52 -19.28 8.23 22.11
C LYS A 52 -20.38 7.33 21.49
N ILE A 53 -20.18 6.89 20.27
CA ILE A 53 -21.13 5.97 19.60
C ILE A 53 -21.08 4.58 20.25
N VAL A 54 -19.88 4.06 20.48
CA VAL A 54 -19.67 2.79 21.19
C VAL A 54 -20.24 2.85 22.62
N ASP A 55 -20.05 3.96 23.34
CA ASP A 55 -20.60 4.13 24.69
C ASP A 55 -22.12 4.14 24.70
N ALA A 56 -22.75 4.65 23.64
CA ALA A 56 -24.21 4.66 23.46
C ALA A 56 -24.78 3.30 23.02
N ASP A 57 -24.06 2.58 22.14
CA ASP A 57 -24.40 1.23 21.68
C ASP A 57 -23.15 0.33 21.62
N PRO A 58 -22.84 -0.39 22.71
CA PRO A 58 -21.69 -1.30 22.76
C PRO A 58 -21.80 -2.53 21.83
N LYS A 59 -22.93 -2.71 21.13
CA LYS A 59 -23.13 -3.78 20.15
C LYS A 59 -22.88 -3.34 18.70
N ASP A 60 -22.68 -2.05 18.46
CA ASP A 60 -22.36 -1.53 17.14
C ASP A 60 -20.93 -1.94 16.72
N GLU A 61 -20.83 -3.03 15.95
CA GLU A 61 -19.57 -3.56 15.44
C GLU A 61 -18.85 -2.55 14.53
N TRP A 62 -19.60 -1.77 13.73
CA TRP A 62 -19.01 -0.78 12.85
C TRP A 62 -18.37 0.38 13.62
N ALA A 63 -19.00 0.80 14.71
CA ALA A 63 -18.42 1.80 15.60
C ALA A 63 -17.12 1.31 16.23
N TRP A 64 -17.07 0.06 16.70
CA TRP A 64 -15.84 -0.54 17.24
C TRP A 64 -14.70 -0.60 16.21
N ARG A 65 -15.00 -1.00 14.96
CA ARG A 65 -14.02 -1.04 13.88
C ARG A 65 -13.37 0.33 13.66
N ASN A 66 -14.18 1.37 13.56
CA ASN A 66 -13.70 2.73 13.32
C ASN A 66 -12.96 3.30 14.53
N LEU A 67 -13.44 3.04 15.74
CA LEU A 67 -12.76 3.44 16.97
C LEU A 67 -11.36 2.83 17.05
N LEU A 68 -11.23 1.53 16.83
CA LEU A 68 -9.92 0.88 16.85
C LEU A 68 -8.97 1.48 15.81
N ARG A 69 -9.45 1.66 14.58
CA ARG A 69 -8.60 2.20 13.50
C ARG A 69 -8.15 3.62 13.76
N ALA A 70 -9.05 4.47 14.25
CA ALA A 70 -8.71 5.83 14.61
C ALA A 70 -7.68 5.87 15.73
N ALA A 71 -7.85 5.06 16.77
CA ALA A 71 -6.90 4.94 17.87
C ALA A 71 -5.53 4.39 17.42
N ASP A 72 -5.55 3.40 16.53
CA ASP A 72 -4.35 2.76 15.99
C ASP A 72 -3.52 3.73 15.13
N TYR A 73 -4.15 4.43 14.19
CA TYR A 73 -3.47 5.42 13.35
C TYR A 73 -2.98 6.62 14.16
N TYR A 74 -3.74 7.08 15.16
CA TYR A 74 -3.28 8.15 16.05
C TYR A 74 -1.99 7.77 16.79
N VAL A 75 -1.92 6.55 17.34
CA VAL A 75 -0.71 6.06 18.01
C VAL A 75 0.44 5.90 17.03
N MET A 76 0.17 5.30 15.87
CA MET A 76 1.18 5.07 14.83
C MET A 76 1.85 6.36 14.37
N PHE A 77 1.07 7.40 14.09
CA PHE A 77 1.62 8.67 13.56
C PHE A 77 2.28 9.55 14.62
N ASN A 78 1.79 9.55 15.88
CA ASN A 78 2.33 10.42 16.92
C ASN A 78 3.47 9.81 17.73
N HIS A 79 3.42 8.49 17.95
CA HIS A 79 4.29 7.84 18.94
C HIS A 79 5.03 6.63 18.38
N GLY A 80 4.67 6.18 17.18
CA GLY A 80 5.01 4.84 16.72
C GLY A 80 4.34 3.77 17.60
N TYR A 81 4.61 2.52 17.30
CA TYR A 81 4.23 1.44 18.21
C TYR A 81 5.30 1.26 19.29
N GLY A 82 4.90 0.71 20.44
CA GLY A 82 5.83 0.31 21.48
C GLY A 82 6.93 -0.59 20.93
N LYS A 83 8.12 -0.52 21.50
CA LYS A 83 9.27 -1.36 21.10
C LYS A 83 9.11 -2.81 21.50
N SER A 84 8.22 -3.10 22.44
CA SER A 84 7.89 -4.44 22.93
C SER A 84 6.37 -4.67 22.91
N TRP A 85 5.98 -5.96 22.98
CA TRP A 85 4.57 -6.32 23.13
C TRP A 85 3.94 -5.76 24.41
N GLU A 86 4.72 -5.66 25.49
CA GLU A 86 4.26 -5.09 26.76
C GLU A 86 3.95 -3.60 26.64
N GLU A 87 4.74 -2.85 25.88
CA GLU A 87 4.49 -1.44 25.60
C GLU A 87 3.28 -1.28 24.67
N GLN A 88 3.12 -2.15 23.69
CA GLN A 88 1.96 -2.15 22.81
C GLN A 88 0.67 -2.43 23.58
N ASP A 89 0.70 -3.35 24.57
CA ASP A 89 -0.46 -3.69 25.40
C ASP A 89 -0.93 -2.53 26.31
N LYS A 90 -0.12 -1.49 26.48
CA LYS A 90 -0.44 -0.27 27.26
C LYS A 90 -1.02 0.84 26.39
N THR A 91 -1.16 0.63 25.10
CA THR A 91 -1.69 1.64 24.16
C THR A 91 -3.23 1.66 24.16
N ARG A 92 -3.81 2.77 23.70
CA ARG A 92 -5.26 2.90 23.54
C ARG A 92 -5.87 1.83 22.62
N PRO A 93 -5.28 1.47 21.46
CA PRO A 93 -5.78 0.35 20.66
C PRO A 93 -5.91 -0.96 21.44
N ALA A 94 -4.96 -1.28 22.30
CA ALA A 94 -5.01 -2.47 23.14
C ALA A 94 -6.20 -2.45 24.10
N ASP A 95 -6.49 -1.30 24.71
CA ASP A 95 -7.66 -1.13 25.60
C ASP A 95 -8.97 -1.27 24.80
N VAL A 96 -9.02 -0.77 23.57
CA VAL A 96 -10.17 -0.94 22.68
C VAL A 96 -10.41 -2.42 22.39
N ILE A 97 -9.38 -3.20 22.04
CA ILE A 97 -9.49 -4.66 21.80
C ILE A 97 -10.06 -5.36 23.03
N ARG A 98 -9.56 -5.09 24.24
CA ARG A 98 -10.06 -5.71 25.49
C ARG A 98 -11.54 -5.42 25.74
N LYS A 99 -11.98 -4.19 25.45
CA LYS A 99 -13.39 -3.82 25.56
C LYS A 99 -14.25 -4.50 24.51
N MET A 100 -13.74 -4.64 23.27
CA MET A 100 -14.41 -5.38 22.19
C MET A 100 -14.63 -6.86 22.57
N GLU A 101 -13.62 -7.51 23.18
CA GLU A 101 -13.73 -8.91 23.60
C GLU A 101 -14.87 -9.11 24.62
N ALA A 102 -15.12 -8.13 25.46
CA ALA A 102 -16.25 -8.18 26.40
C ALA A 102 -17.61 -7.83 25.77
N ALA A 103 -17.62 -6.87 24.85
CA ALA A 103 -18.86 -6.34 24.25
C ALA A 103 -19.38 -7.16 23.08
N ILE A 104 -18.51 -7.60 22.16
CA ILE A 104 -18.84 -8.30 20.91
C ILE A 104 -17.99 -9.57 20.76
N PRO A 105 -18.05 -10.54 21.71
CA PRO A 105 -17.21 -11.73 21.68
C PRO A 105 -17.45 -12.55 20.41
N ASP A 106 -16.36 -13.04 19.81
CA ASP A 106 -16.35 -13.89 18.60
C ASP A 106 -17.13 -13.31 17.41
N SER A 107 -17.21 -11.97 17.32
CA SER A 107 -17.84 -11.33 16.16
C SER A 107 -16.87 -11.26 14.97
N TYR A 108 -17.44 -11.00 13.77
CA TYR A 108 -16.66 -10.71 12.55
C TYR A 108 -15.65 -9.61 12.80
N VAL A 109 -16.11 -8.46 13.34
CA VAL A 109 -15.29 -7.27 13.52
C VAL A 109 -14.23 -7.50 14.60
N LEU A 110 -14.52 -8.18 15.70
CA LEU A 110 -13.51 -8.49 16.70
C LEU A 110 -12.36 -9.31 16.08
N ASN A 111 -12.66 -10.37 15.34
CA ASN A 111 -11.64 -11.22 14.73
C ASN A 111 -10.84 -10.47 13.65
N LEU A 112 -11.49 -9.63 12.83
CA LEU A 112 -10.83 -8.73 11.90
C LEU A 112 -9.88 -7.76 12.60
N CYS A 113 -10.32 -7.16 13.69
CA CYS A 113 -9.55 -6.21 14.49
C CYS A 113 -8.36 -6.89 15.19
N LYS A 114 -8.52 -8.10 15.74
CA LYS A 114 -7.43 -8.89 16.34
C LYS A 114 -6.41 -9.35 15.30
N CYS A 115 -6.84 -9.62 14.08
CA CYS A 115 -5.94 -9.90 12.97
C CYS A 115 -5.09 -8.67 12.60
N ARG A 116 -5.63 -7.45 12.74
CA ARG A 116 -4.96 -6.18 12.45
C ARG A 116 -4.07 -5.72 13.60
N PHE A 117 -4.60 -5.71 14.80
CA PHE A 117 -3.94 -5.30 16.04
C PHE A 117 -4.03 -6.41 17.08
N SER A 118 -2.92 -7.11 17.33
CA SER A 118 -2.87 -8.23 18.28
C SER A 118 -2.32 -7.76 19.63
N LEU A 119 -2.87 -8.29 20.72
CA LEU A 119 -2.30 -8.17 22.05
C LEU A 119 -1.09 -9.12 22.20
N SER A 120 -0.23 -8.89 23.21
CA SER A 120 0.91 -9.75 23.51
C SER A 120 0.52 -11.20 23.72
N ALA A 121 -0.61 -11.46 24.38
CA ALA A 121 -1.17 -12.80 24.57
C ALA A 121 -1.49 -13.52 23.25
N ASP A 122 -1.72 -12.78 22.17
CA ASP A 122 -2.05 -13.25 20.83
C ASP A 122 -0.89 -13.07 19.83
N SER A 123 0.30 -12.73 20.32
CA SER A 123 1.47 -12.34 19.50
C SER A 123 2.06 -13.47 18.66
N VAL A 124 1.68 -14.71 18.90
CA VAL A 124 2.11 -15.85 18.09
C VAL A 124 1.56 -15.70 16.69
N ALA A 125 2.43 -15.62 15.69
CA ALA A 125 2.07 -15.40 14.29
C ALA A 125 0.97 -16.36 13.79
N ALA A 126 0.92 -17.59 14.29
CA ALA A 126 -0.12 -18.58 14.02
C ALA A 126 -1.53 -18.07 14.39
N ARG A 127 -1.69 -17.35 15.50
CA ARG A 127 -3.00 -16.84 15.94
C ARG A 127 -3.57 -15.75 15.04
N ARG A 128 -2.72 -14.93 14.40
CA ARG A 128 -3.20 -13.95 13.41
C ARG A 128 -3.86 -14.64 12.21
N GLY A 129 -3.33 -15.78 11.79
CA GLY A 129 -3.96 -16.63 10.77
C GLY A 129 -5.30 -17.21 11.22
N ASP A 130 -5.41 -17.61 12.49
CA ASP A 130 -6.66 -18.13 13.07
C ASP A 130 -7.72 -17.04 13.15
N PHE A 131 -7.37 -15.82 13.58
CA PHE A 131 -8.28 -14.68 13.55
C PHE A 131 -8.71 -14.31 12.14
N ALA A 132 -7.78 -14.32 11.17
CA ALA A 132 -8.13 -14.07 9.77
C ALA A 132 -9.14 -15.10 9.25
N ARG A 133 -8.89 -16.39 9.50
CA ARG A 133 -9.77 -17.48 9.10
C ARG A 133 -11.14 -17.35 9.77
N ARG A 134 -11.17 -17.06 11.09
CA ARG A 134 -12.42 -16.86 11.82
C ARG A 134 -13.19 -15.66 11.33
N ALA A 135 -12.50 -14.55 11.03
CA ALA A 135 -13.13 -13.39 10.41
C ALA A 135 -13.74 -13.74 9.04
N VAL A 136 -13.07 -14.55 8.20
CA VAL A 136 -13.62 -14.99 6.92
C VAL A 136 -14.86 -15.86 7.11
N GLU A 137 -14.87 -16.79 8.09
CA GLU A 137 -16.04 -17.63 8.41
C GLU A 137 -17.27 -16.82 8.84
N LEU A 138 -17.05 -15.72 9.57
CA LEU A 138 -18.11 -14.85 10.10
C LEU A 138 -18.45 -13.67 9.18
N MET A 139 -17.74 -13.53 8.05
CA MET A 139 -17.79 -12.35 7.20
C MET A 139 -19.17 -12.19 6.54
N PRO A 140 -19.88 -11.06 6.74
CA PRO A 140 -21.17 -10.80 6.12
C PRO A 140 -21.03 -10.62 4.60
N GLU A 141 -22.15 -10.84 3.89
CA GLU A 141 -22.17 -10.68 2.43
C GLU A 141 -21.87 -9.25 1.98
N ASP A 142 -22.27 -8.26 2.77
CA ASP A 142 -22.06 -6.84 2.54
C ASP A 142 -20.79 -6.27 3.19
N ALA A 143 -19.86 -7.15 3.64
CA ALA A 143 -18.58 -6.72 4.18
C ALA A 143 -17.88 -5.72 3.25
N CYS A 144 -17.35 -4.64 3.81
CA CYS A 144 -16.76 -3.58 3.02
C CYS A 144 -15.54 -4.08 2.22
N ALA A 145 -15.37 -3.54 1.01
CA ALA A 145 -14.33 -3.98 0.07
C ALA A 145 -12.92 -3.96 0.66
N GLU A 146 -12.65 -2.99 1.52
CA GLU A 146 -11.36 -2.84 2.20
C GLU A 146 -11.07 -4.00 3.15
N ASP A 147 -12.04 -4.39 3.96
CA ASP A 147 -11.86 -5.48 4.93
C ASP A 147 -11.72 -6.82 4.22
N VAL A 148 -12.45 -7.03 3.11
CA VAL A 148 -12.29 -8.20 2.24
C VAL A 148 -10.87 -8.26 1.68
N ASN A 149 -10.36 -7.14 1.16
CA ASN A 149 -8.98 -7.07 0.62
C ASN A 149 -7.93 -7.30 1.70
N TYR A 150 -8.14 -6.72 2.89
CA TYR A 150 -7.24 -6.94 4.03
C TYR A 150 -7.16 -8.42 4.41
N LEU A 151 -8.31 -9.10 4.50
CA LEU A 151 -8.37 -10.53 4.78
C LEU A 151 -7.74 -11.37 3.65
N ALA A 152 -7.91 -10.98 2.39
CA ALA A 152 -7.23 -11.62 1.25
C ALA A 152 -5.70 -11.59 1.42
N CYS A 153 -5.14 -10.42 1.72
CA CYS A 153 -3.72 -10.26 1.98
C CYS A 153 -3.26 -11.08 3.20
N ARG A 154 -4.04 -11.09 4.29
CA ARG A 154 -3.70 -11.88 5.49
C ARG A 154 -3.72 -13.36 5.25
N MET A 155 -4.73 -13.88 4.56
CA MET A 155 -4.77 -15.29 4.16
C MET A 155 -3.59 -15.63 3.26
N TRP A 156 -3.23 -14.76 2.31
CA TRP A 156 -2.06 -14.99 1.44
C TRP A 156 -0.74 -15.06 2.22
N ILE A 157 -0.58 -14.29 3.31
CA ILE A 157 0.62 -14.35 4.16
C ILE A 157 0.64 -15.60 5.05
N THR A 158 -0.51 -15.93 5.66
CA THR A 158 -0.58 -16.94 6.73
C THR A 158 -0.91 -18.34 6.23
N ASP A 159 -1.60 -18.45 5.11
CA ASP A 159 -1.99 -19.71 4.45
C ASP A 159 -2.04 -19.53 2.93
N PRO A 160 -0.86 -19.36 2.28
CA PRO A 160 -0.77 -19.00 0.84
C PRO A 160 -1.38 -20.02 -0.11
N ASP A 161 -1.44 -21.29 0.29
CA ASP A 161 -2.00 -22.40 -0.50
C ASP A 161 -3.54 -22.54 -0.30
N SER A 162 -4.16 -21.72 0.58
CA SER A 162 -5.60 -21.77 0.85
C SER A 162 -6.43 -21.31 -0.35
N PRO A 163 -7.52 -22.02 -0.69
CA PRO A 163 -8.46 -21.58 -1.73
C PRO A 163 -9.15 -20.24 -1.39
N LEU A 164 -9.19 -19.87 -0.11
CA LEU A 164 -9.73 -18.58 0.34
C LEU A 164 -8.94 -17.38 -0.22
N VAL A 165 -7.65 -17.55 -0.52
CA VAL A 165 -6.84 -16.49 -1.15
C VAL A 165 -7.45 -16.06 -2.48
N LYS A 166 -7.75 -17.04 -3.36
CA LYS A 166 -8.39 -16.77 -4.64
C LYS A 166 -9.79 -16.20 -4.49
N GLU A 167 -10.58 -16.78 -3.61
CA GLU A 167 -11.96 -16.35 -3.36
C GLU A 167 -12.01 -14.89 -2.91
N LEU A 168 -11.23 -14.52 -1.91
CA LEU A 168 -11.21 -13.18 -1.32
C LEU A 168 -10.67 -12.14 -2.29
N PHE A 169 -9.56 -12.42 -3.03
CA PHE A 169 -9.09 -11.49 -4.05
C PHE A 169 -10.08 -11.33 -5.20
N THR A 170 -10.76 -12.41 -5.62
CA THR A 170 -11.82 -12.33 -6.63
C THR A 170 -13.00 -11.48 -6.14
N ARG A 171 -13.41 -11.64 -4.87
CA ARG A 171 -14.46 -10.81 -4.26
C ARG A 171 -14.03 -9.35 -4.16
N SER A 172 -12.79 -9.09 -3.72
CA SER A 172 -12.24 -7.74 -3.64
C SER A 172 -12.17 -7.05 -5.02
N TYR A 173 -11.81 -7.80 -6.07
CA TYR A 173 -11.84 -7.33 -7.46
C TYR A 173 -13.26 -6.94 -7.91
N ARG A 174 -14.24 -7.80 -7.66
CA ARG A 174 -15.66 -7.54 -7.99
C ARG A 174 -16.20 -6.32 -7.26
N ASN A 175 -15.78 -6.12 -6.03
CA ASN A 175 -16.12 -4.96 -5.20
C ASN A 175 -15.35 -3.70 -5.57
N ARG A 176 -14.47 -3.76 -6.60
CA ARG A 176 -13.67 -2.63 -7.11
C ARG A 176 -12.90 -1.91 -6.00
N TYR A 177 -12.25 -2.67 -5.11
CA TYR A 177 -11.50 -2.07 -4.00
C TYR A 177 -10.39 -1.14 -4.48
N TYR A 178 -9.54 -1.60 -5.41
CA TYR A 178 -8.52 -0.74 -6.01
C TYR A 178 -9.09 0.06 -7.17
N PRO A 179 -8.78 1.37 -7.24
CA PRO A 179 -9.06 2.20 -8.39
C PRO A 179 -8.46 1.63 -9.67
N ALA A 180 -9.13 1.87 -10.81
CA ALA A 180 -8.67 1.35 -12.09
C ALA A 180 -7.26 1.84 -12.44
N ARG A 181 -6.86 3.06 -12.05
CA ARG A 181 -5.51 3.59 -12.27
C ARG A 181 -4.43 2.74 -11.59
N ILE A 182 -4.66 2.31 -10.34
CA ILE A 182 -3.76 1.43 -9.61
C ILE A 182 -3.73 0.04 -10.27
N MET A 183 -4.88 -0.46 -10.73
CA MET A 183 -4.95 -1.74 -11.45
C MET A 183 -4.21 -1.69 -12.79
N HIS A 184 -4.36 -0.62 -13.59
CA HIS A 184 -3.63 -0.43 -14.85
C HIS A 184 -2.11 -0.34 -14.63
N PHE A 185 -1.66 0.42 -13.64
CA PHE A 185 -0.23 0.50 -13.28
C PHE A 185 0.35 -0.88 -13.00
N ASN A 186 -0.32 -1.64 -12.14
CA ASN A 186 0.13 -2.97 -11.75
C ASN A 186 0.06 -3.97 -12.91
N ARG A 187 -0.97 -3.87 -13.76
CA ARG A 187 -1.08 -4.71 -14.95
C ARG A 187 0.05 -4.44 -15.93
N ASN A 188 0.38 -3.18 -16.19
CA ASN A 188 1.51 -2.80 -17.03
C ASN A 188 2.82 -3.41 -16.52
N MET A 189 3.11 -3.29 -15.22
CA MET A 189 4.30 -3.91 -14.62
C MET A 189 4.27 -5.44 -14.75
N LEU A 190 3.11 -6.06 -14.52
CA LEU A 190 2.99 -7.51 -14.58
C LEU A 190 3.18 -8.07 -15.99
N MET A 191 2.63 -7.37 -17.01
CA MET A 191 2.67 -7.83 -18.40
C MET A 191 4.06 -7.75 -19.05
N CYS A 192 4.92 -6.83 -18.61
CA CYS A 192 6.24 -6.66 -19.21
C CYS A 192 7.31 -7.64 -18.65
N MET A 193 7.01 -8.38 -17.60
CA MET A 193 7.95 -9.36 -17.03
C MET A 193 8.09 -10.58 -17.92
N GLN A 194 9.27 -11.18 -17.94
CA GLN A 194 9.50 -12.46 -18.62
C GLN A 194 8.68 -13.58 -17.98
N GLN A 195 8.48 -14.66 -18.72
CA GLN A 195 7.79 -15.84 -18.22
C GLN A 195 8.51 -16.42 -16.99
N ASP A 196 7.72 -16.97 -16.06
CA ASP A 196 8.19 -17.58 -14.80
C ASP A 196 9.03 -16.66 -13.91
N ALA A 197 8.91 -15.35 -14.07
CA ALA A 197 9.69 -14.37 -13.30
C ALA A 197 9.36 -14.40 -11.81
N ILE A 198 10.31 -13.87 -11.01
CA ILE A 198 10.10 -13.47 -9.64
C ILE A 198 10.06 -11.94 -9.60
N TYR A 199 9.08 -11.38 -8.92
CA TYR A 199 8.94 -9.94 -8.72
C TYR A 199 8.97 -9.59 -7.23
N PHE A 200 9.89 -8.73 -6.83
CA PHE A 200 10.04 -8.22 -5.46
C PHE A 200 9.37 -6.86 -5.34
N ALA A 201 8.15 -6.87 -4.88
CA ALA A 201 7.34 -5.69 -4.57
C ALA A 201 7.78 -5.04 -3.25
N ASN A 202 7.56 -3.74 -3.10
CA ASN A 202 7.93 -3.01 -1.88
C ASN A 202 6.76 -2.79 -0.94
N GLY A 203 5.59 -2.43 -1.46
CA GLY A 203 4.44 -2.00 -0.67
C GLY A 203 3.13 -2.62 -1.09
N ASP A 204 2.05 -2.18 -0.45
CA ASP A 204 0.71 -2.73 -0.68
C ASP A 204 0.19 -2.45 -2.10
N LEU A 205 0.53 -1.26 -2.65
CA LEU A 205 0.02 -0.78 -3.94
C LEU A 205 0.74 -1.37 -5.16
N ASP A 206 1.86 -2.03 -4.98
CA ASP A 206 2.59 -2.76 -6.04
C ASP A 206 2.63 -4.28 -5.79
N THR A 207 1.85 -4.76 -4.81
CA THR A 207 1.77 -6.18 -4.42
C THR A 207 0.36 -6.73 -4.58
N ALA A 208 -0.59 -6.24 -3.76
CA ALA A 208 -1.92 -6.80 -3.69
C ALA A 208 -2.74 -6.59 -4.98
N PRO A 209 -2.65 -5.45 -5.70
CA PRO A 209 -3.31 -5.31 -7.00
C PRO A 209 -2.82 -6.32 -8.04
N MET A 210 -1.49 -6.60 -8.09
CA MET A 210 -0.95 -7.65 -8.98
C MET A 210 -1.48 -9.03 -8.60
N LYS A 211 -1.48 -9.35 -7.31
CA LYS A 211 -2.03 -10.63 -6.82
C LYS A 211 -3.51 -10.75 -7.16
N MET A 212 -4.27 -9.67 -7.02
CA MET A 212 -5.68 -9.61 -7.39
C MET A 212 -5.88 -9.87 -8.91
N ILE A 213 -5.03 -9.31 -9.79
CA ILE A 213 -5.05 -9.59 -11.23
C ILE A 213 -4.85 -11.09 -11.49
N GLN A 214 -3.86 -11.71 -10.84
CA GLN A 214 -3.61 -13.14 -10.97
C GLN A 214 -4.79 -13.99 -10.53
N GLU A 215 -5.37 -13.72 -9.35
CA GLU A 215 -6.40 -14.57 -8.77
C GLU A 215 -7.78 -14.36 -9.42
N ALA A 216 -8.13 -13.11 -9.75
CA ALA A 216 -9.44 -12.78 -10.29
C ALA A 216 -9.54 -12.94 -11.81
N LEU A 217 -8.46 -12.62 -12.53
CA LEU A 217 -8.44 -12.62 -14.00
C LEU A 217 -7.66 -13.80 -14.60
N GLY A 218 -6.85 -14.49 -13.81
CA GLY A 218 -5.99 -15.57 -14.29
C GLY A 218 -4.81 -15.09 -15.14
N GLU A 219 -4.49 -13.78 -15.11
CA GLU A 219 -3.42 -13.20 -15.90
C GLU A 219 -2.06 -13.40 -15.21
N ARG A 220 -1.03 -13.81 -15.97
CA ARG A 220 0.36 -13.93 -15.51
C ARG A 220 0.54 -14.66 -14.18
N THR A 221 -0.19 -15.77 -14.01
CA THR A 221 -0.08 -16.64 -12.82
C THR A 221 1.27 -17.36 -12.73
N ASP A 222 2.05 -17.32 -13.82
CA ASP A 222 3.43 -17.78 -13.91
C ASP A 222 4.39 -16.93 -13.04
N VAL A 223 4.14 -15.64 -12.92
CA VAL A 223 4.98 -14.71 -12.14
C VAL A 223 4.80 -14.94 -10.64
N THR A 224 5.91 -15.07 -9.92
CA THR A 224 5.89 -15.17 -8.45
C THR A 224 6.04 -13.79 -7.83
N ILE A 225 4.94 -13.25 -7.29
CA ILE A 225 4.92 -11.94 -6.63
C ILE A 225 5.33 -12.12 -5.17
N ILE A 226 6.29 -11.34 -4.72
CA ILE A 226 6.85 -11.37 -3.36
C ILE A 226 6.88 -9.95 -2.80
N ASN A 227 6.04 -9.65 -1.82
CA ASN A 227 6.24 -8.45 -1.02
C ASN A 227 7.43 -8.68 -0.08
N VAL A 228 8.40 -7.77 -0.08
CA VAL A 228 9.62 -7.94 0.72
C VAL A 228 9.35 -8.05 2.23
N SER A 229 8.29 -7.41 2.72
CA SER A 229 7.90 -7.55 4.13
C SER A 229 7.37 -8.95 4.49
N PHE A 230 6.95 -9.76 3.50
CA PHE A 230 6.48 -11.13 3.73
C PHE A 230 7.65 -12.12 3.90
N LEU A 231 8.88 -11.71 3.59
CA LEU A 231 10.09 -12.52 3.83
C LEU A 231 10.34 -12.82 5.32
N HIS A 232 9.66 -12.12 6.21
CA HIS A 232 9.69 -12.37 7.66
C HIS A 232 8.57 -13.32 8.13
N ALA A 233 7.71 -13.80 7.23
CA ALA A 233 6.59 -14.66 7.57
C ALA A 233 6.91 -16.13 7.22
N ASP A 234 7.09 -16.98 8.24
CA ASP A 234 7.48 -18.39 8.06
C ASP A 234 6.53 -19.16 7.15
N SER A 235 5.21 -18.95 7.30
CA SER A 235 4.19 -19.62 6.47
C SER A 235 4.34 -19.26 5.00
N PHE A 236 4.52 -17.97 4.71
CA PHE A 236 4.75 -17.47 3.35
C PHE A 236 6.05 -18.02 2.77
N MET A 237 7.16 -17.95 3.53
CA MET A 237 8.46 -18.43 3.07
C MET A 237 8.46 -19.93 2.79
N LYS A 238 7.81 -20.75 3.65
CA LYS A 238 7.67 -22.17 3.41
C LYS A 238 6.93 -22.48 2.10
N ALA A 239 5.82 -21.81 1.84
CA ALA A 239 5.07 -21.97 0.59
C ALA A 239 5.88 -21.44 -0.62
N LEU A 240 6.62 -20.35 -0.46
CA LEU A 240 7.48 -19.77 -1.49
C LEU A 240 8.59 -20.75 -1.90
N TYR A 241 9.32 -21.32 -0.97
CA TYR A 241 10.37 -22.32 -1.26
C TYR A 241 9.80 -23.53 -2.01
N LYS A 242 8.63 -24.03 -1.57
CA LYS A 242 7.91 -25.11 -2.23
C LYS A 242 7.52 -24.73 -3.67
N ARG A 243 6.96 -23.52 -3.89
CA ARG A 243 6.56 -23.01 -5.21
C ARG A 243 7.76 -22.85 -6.15
N LEU A 244 8.89 -22.39 -5.65
CA LEU A 244 10.11 -22.20 -6.43
C LEU A 244 10.89 -23.51 -6.63
N GLY A 245 10.59 -24.57 -5.88
CA GLY A 245 11.28 -25.86 -5.93
C GLY A 245 12.73 -25.78 -5.42
N ILE A 246 13.00 -24.88 -4.48
CA ILE A 246 14.32 -24.66 -3.89
C ILE A 246 14.35 -25.02 -2.40
N LYS A 247 15.54 -25.24 -1.87
CA LYS A 247 15.70 -25.52 -0.44
C LYS A 247 15.46 -24.26 0.38
N PRO A 248 14.96 -24.37 1.62
CA PRO A 248 14.95 -23.24 2.55
C PRO A 248 16.37 -22.70 2.79
N LEU A 249 16.49 -21.39 2.85
CA LEU A 249 17.72 -20.72 3.27
C LEU A 249 17.88 -20.88 4.79
N ASP A 250 19.05 -21.36 5.19
CA ASP A 250 19.45 -21.35 6.61
C ASP A 250 20.05 -19.98 6.91
N ILE A 251 19.27 -19.12 7.55
CA ILE A 251 19.61 -17.73 7.83
C ILE A 251 19.10 -17.34 9.22
N ASN A 252 19.97 -16.71 10.01
CA ASN A 252 19.61 -16.27 11.35
C ASN A 252 19.57 -14.74 11.42
N VAL A 253 18.42 -14.19 11.77
CA VAL A 253 18.22 -12.76 11.91
C VAL A 253 19.18 -12.09 12.91
N GLN A 254 19.64 -12.83 13.91
CA GLN A 254 20.59 -12.33 14.91
C GLN A 254 21.96 -11.94 14.31
N ASP A 255 22.35 -12.55 13.19
CA ASP A 255 23.62 -12.25 12.51
C ASP A 255 23.62 -10.85 11.86
N TYR A 256 22.44 -10.23 11.74
CA TYR A 256 22.27 -8.91 11.14
C TYR A 256 22.28 -7.75 12.14
N GLY A 257 22.37 -8.02 13.43
CA GLY A 257 22.42 -6.97 14.47
C GLY A 257 23.58 -5.96 14.30
N GLN A 258 24.64 -6.34 13.60
CA GLN A 258 25.76 -5.46 13.24
C GLN A 258 25.37 -4.27 12.35
N TYR A 259 24.24 -4.34 11.63
CA TYR A 259 23.73 -3.27 10.75
C TYR A 259 22.80 -2.28 11.48
N GLY A 260 22.64 -2.40 12.81
CA GLY A 260 21.82 -1.49 13.61
C GLY A 260 20.38 -1.42 13.13
N GLU A 261 19.83 -0.22 12.94
CA GLU A 261 18.44 -0.02 12.49
C GLU A 261 18.17 -0.52 11.06
N ASP A 262 19.20 -0.67 10.25
CA ASP A 262 19.07 -1.13 8.85
C ASP A 262 19.20 -2.66 8.69
N TRP A 263 19.28 -3.41 9.80
CA TRP A 263 19.46 -4.86 9.80
C TRP A 263 18.48 -5.60 8.86
N TYR A 264 17.23 -5.19 8.86
CA TYR A 264 16.19 -5.82 8.04
C TYR A 264 16.43 -5.66 6.54
N LYS A 265 17.02 -4.53 6.10
CA LYS A 265 17.32 -4.29 4.68
C LYS A 265 18.37 -5.30 4.17
N HIS A 266 19.41 -5.55 4.96
CA HIS A 266 20.45 -6.52 4.62
C HIS A 266 19.92 -7.95 4.68
N TYR A 267 19.15 -8.28 5.70
CA TYR A 267 18.48 -9.58 5.82
C TYR A 267 17.57 -9.89 4.61
N GLU A 268 16.70 -8.95 4.23
CA GLU A 268 15.82 -9.09 3.08
C GLU A 268 16.61 -9.16 1.76
N ALA A 269 17.68 -8.36 1.61
CA ALA A 269 18.55 -8.38 0.42
C ALA A 269 19.20 -9.75 0.22
N ASP A 270 19.73 -10.35 1.29
CA ASP A 270 20.35 -11.68 1.23
C ASP A 270 19.34 -12.76 0.86
N ILE A 271 18.13 -12.71 1.42
CA ILE A 271 17.05 -13.63 1.03
C ILE A 271 16.69 -13.45 -0.44
N MET A 272 16.50 -12.21 -0.92
CA MET A 272 16.19 -11.95 -2.32
C MET A 272 17.27 -12.49 -3.25
N MET A 273 18.55 -12.25 -2.94
CA MET A 273 19.67 -12.76 -3.74
C MET A 273 19.76 -14.28 -3.71
N TYR A 274 19.47 -14.92 -2.58
CA TYR A 274 19.35 -16.38 -2.50
C TYR A 274 18.24 -16.92 -3.42
N LEU A 275 17.04 -16.31 -3.35
CA LEU A 275 15.91 -16.70 -4.19
C LEU A 275 16.23 -16.57 -5.69
N ILE A 276 16.89 -15.47 -6.09
CA ILE A 276 17.33 -15.24 -7.48
C ILE A 276 18.30 -16.33 -7.93
N LYS A 277 19.34 -16.58 -7.12
CA LYS A 277 20.41 -17.51 -7.44
C LYS A 277 19.93 -18.95 -7.55
N GLU A 278 19.15 -19.39 -6.57
CA GLU A 278 18.74 -20.80 -6.50
C GLU A 278 17.60 -21.13 -7.47
N SER A 279 16.63 -20.21 -7.66
CA SER A 279 15.54 -20.44 -8.61
C SER A 279 15.96 -20.30 -10.06
N LYS A 280 17.02 -19.51 -10.35
CA LYS A 280 17.50 -19.20 -11.71
C LYS A 280 16.44 -18.59 -12.61
N ARG A 281 15.39 -18.00 -12.01
CA ARG A 281 14.31 -17.33 -12.73
C ARG A 281 14.66 -15.88 -13.04
N PRO A 282 14.09 -15.28 -14.09
CA PRO A 282 14.18 -13.84 -14.29
C PRO A 282 13.69 -13.11 -13.05
N ALA A 283 14.44 -12.10 -12.57
CA ALA A 283 14.11 -11.40 -11.34
C ALA A 283 13.92 -9.91 -11.60
N TYR A 284 12.86 -9.38 -11.01
CA TYR A 284 12.45 -7.99 -11.13
C TYR A 284 12.16 -7.38 -9.77
N PHE A 285 12.30 -6.06 -9.69
CA PHE A 285 12.04 -5.28 -8.48
C PHE A 285 11.10 -4.13 -8.79
N SER A 286 10.29 -3.77 -7.79
CA SER A 286 9.62 -2.48 -7.80
C SER A 286 10.64 -1.34 -7.81
N PRO A 287 10.45 -0.28 -8.60
CA PRO A 287 11.31 0.90 -8.57
C PRO A 287 11.37 1.59 -7.21
N THR A 288 10.37 1.36 -6.35
CA THR A 288 10.29 1.89 -4.99
C THR A 288 10.98 0.99 -3.96
N ASN A 289 11.54 -0.16 -4.37
CA ASN A 289 12.20 -1.08 -3.44
C ASN A 289 13.58 -0.56 -3.02
N PRO A 290 13.77 -0.09 -1.77
CA PRO A 290 15.01 0.52 -1.32
C PRO A 290 16.18 -0.49 -1.19
N LYS A 291 15.90 -1.79 -1.16
CA LYS A 291 16.91 -2.85 -1.04
C LYS A 291 17.73 -3.01 -2.31
N THR A 292 17.26 -2.50 -3.45
CA THR A 292 18.04 -2.46 -4.69
C THR A 292 19.33 -1.65 -4.57
N THR A 293 19.43 -0.76 -3.58
CA THR A 293 20.66 -0.01 -3.29
C THR A 293 21.74 -0.82 -2.58
N ILE A 294 21.36 -1.94 -1.93
CA ILE A 294 22.26 -2.86 -1.23
C ILE A 294 22.74 -3.96 -2.18
N ILE A 295 21.87 -4.39 -3.10
CA ILE A 295 22.19 -5.29 -4.18
C ILE A 295 23.15 -4.56 -5.14
N ASP A 296 24.05 -5.30 -5.80
CA ASP A 296 24.97 -4.74 -6.79
C ASP A 296 24.21 -3.91 -7.83
N LYS A 297 24.35 -2.56 -7.71
CA LYS A 297 23.65 -1.60 -8.56
C LYS A 297 24.01 -1.72 -10.05
N ASP A 298 25.20 -2.26 -10.38
CA ASP A 298 25.63 -2.46 -11.75
C ASP A 298 24.93 -3.66 -12.40
N SER A 299 24.18 -4.44 -11.60
CA SER A 299 23.34 -5.55 -12.04
C SER A 299 21.85 -5.21 -12.07
N ILE A 300 21.45 -3.97 -11.81
CA ILE A 300 20.05 -3.51 -11.81
C ILE A 300 19.80 -2.57 -12.99
N TYR A 301 18.87 -2.95 -13.85
CA TYR A 301 18.55 -2.25 -15.10
C TYR A 301 17.08 -1.81 -15.12
N ASN A 302 16.83 -0.54 -15.44
CA ASN A 302 15.48 -0.02 -15.64
C ASN A 302 14.92 -0.47 -17.00
N GLU A 303 13.78 -1.19 -17.00
CA GLU A 303 13.03 -1.61 -18.19
C GLU A 303 11.68 -0.85 -18.35
N GLY A 304 11.59 0.37 -17.83
CA GLY A 304 10.39 1.20 -17.83
C GLY A 304 9.78 1.30 -16.44
N LEU A 305 8.66 0.64 -16.19
CA LEU A 305 7.96 0.67 -14.90
C LEU A 305 8.52 -0.32 -13.87
N ILE A 306 9.52 -1.11 -14.24
CA ILE A 306 10.16 -2.13 -13.39
C ILE A 306 11.69 -2.08 -13.49
N LEU A 307 12.35 -2.63 -12.50
CA LEU A 307 13.80 -2.84 -12.49
C LEU A 307 14.10 -4.33 -12.65
N LYS A 308 15.03 -4.70 -13.53
CA LYS A 308 15.44 -6.08 -13.74
C LYS A 308 16.83 -6.35 -13.19
N TYR A 309 17.01 -7.47 -12.51
CA TYR A 309 18.32 -8.00 -12.19
C TYR A 309 18.94 -8.71 -13.39
N SER A 310 20.16 -8.35 -13.76
CA SER A 310 20.94 -9.06 -14.76
C SER A 310 22.44 -8.95 -14.41
N PRO A 311 23.14 -10.09 -14.28
CA PRO A 311 24.60 -10.07 -14.09
C PRO A 311 25.36 -9.71 -15.38
N LYS A 312 24.66 -9.53 -16.51
CA LYS A 312 25.22 -9.16 -17.80
C LYS A 312 24.59 -7.88 -18.31
N GLN A 313 25.42 -6.99 -18.79
CA GLN A 313 24.98 -5.76 -19.44
C GLN A 313 24.21 -6.07 -20.74
N TYR A 314 23.14 -5.31 -21.00
CA TYR A 314 22.36 -5.37 -22.21
C TYR A 314 21.71 -4.00 -22.50
N ASP A 315 21.07 -3.84 -23.66
CA ASP A 315 20.34 -2.60 -24.01
C ASP A 315 18.97 -2.59 -23.32
N ASN A 316 18.94 -2.22 -22.04
CA ASN A 316 17.68 -2.11 -21.27
C ASN A 316 16.77 -0.99 -21.80
N PHE A 317 17.31 0.05 -22.44
CA PHE A 317 16.48 1.09 -23.05
C PHE A 317 15.72 0.57 -24.26
N ALA A 318 16.29 -0.33 -25.06
CA ALA A 318 15.55 -0.97 -26.14
C ALA A 318 14.35 -1.77 -25.60
N VAL A 319 14.54 -2.48 -24.47
CA VAL A 319 13.44 -3.19 -23.79
C VAL A 319 12.40 -2.22 -23.24
N ALA A 320 12.81 -1.15 -22.54
CA ALA A 320 11.89 -0.15 -22.01
C ALA A 320 11.08 0.53 -23.13
N MET A 321 11.71 0.86 -24.27
CA MET A 321 11.02 1.44 -25.43
C MET A 321 10.01 0.46 -26.05
N HIS A 322 10.37 -0.81 -26.14
CA HIS A 322 9.42 -1.85 -26.57
C HIS A 322 8.24 -1.96 -25.63
N ASN A 323 8.48 -1.96 -24.31
CA ASN A 323 7.41 -2.02 -23.32
C ASN A 323 6.43 -0.83 -23.44
N VAL A 324 6.94 0.39 -23.62
CA VAL A 324 6.11 1.58 -23.83
C VAL A 324 5.28 1.48 -25.10
N LYS A 325 5.84 0.93 -26.16
CA LYS A 325 5.20 0.90 -27.48
C LYS A 325 4.21 -0.25 -27.66
N GLU A 326 4.51 -1.42 -27.10
CA GLU A 326 3.81 -2.66 -27.43
C GLU A 326 3.13 -3.35 -26.23
N VAL A 327 3.52 -2.98 -24.99
CA VAL A 327 3.06 -3.69 -23.78
C VAL A 327 2.21 -2.83 -22.87
N TYR A 328 2.65 -1.57 -22.62
CA TYR A 328 1.97 -0.71 -21.66
C TYR A 328 0.71 -0.09 -22.25
N ASP A 329 -0.38 -0.19 -21.52
CA ASP A 329 -1.56 0.65 -21.71
C ASP A 329 -1.36 1.95 -20.90
N LEU A 330 -1.06 3.05 -21.59
CA LEU A 330 -0.80 4.34 -20.98
C LEU A 330 -1.90 5.39 -21.28
N GLU A 331 -2.83 5.09 -22.18
CA GLU A 331 -3.85 6.04 -22.61
C GLU A 331 -4.72 6.57 -21.46
N TYR A 332 -4.98 5.71 -20.46
CA TYR A 332 -5.76 6.10 -19.28
C TYR A 332 -5.14 7.26 -18.49
N LEU A 333 -3.82 7.49 -18.62
CA LEU A 333 -3.14 8.63 -17.98
C LEU A 333 -3.57 9.96 -18.59
N ALA A 334 -3.95 9.97 -19.87
CA ALA A 334 -4.39 11.14 -20.59
C ALA A 334 -5.90 11.39 -20.48
N GLU A 335 -6.71 10.38 -20.11
CA GLU A 335 -8.17 10.46 -20.11
C GLU A 335 -8.73 10.69 -18.70
N PRO A 336 -9.25 11.90 -18.39
CA PRO A 336 -9.71 12.26 -17.04
C PRO A 336 -10.92 11.48 -16.56
N ASP A 337 -11.83 11.16 -17.48
CA ASP A 337 -13.19 10.75 -17.16
C ASP A 337 -13.39 9.23 -17.16
N LEU A 338 -12.38 8.46 -17.57
CA LEU A 338 -12.48 6.98 -17.60
C LEU A 338 -12.60 6.36 -16.21
N VAL A 339 -12.15 7.07 -15.17
CA VAL A 339 -12.11 6.50 -13.82
C VAL A 339 -12.37 7.58 -12.77
N TYR A 340 -13.55 7.54 -12.16
CA TYR A 340 -13.80 8.27 -10.92
C TYR A 340 -12.96 7.62 -9.80
N ASP A 341 -12.00 8.37 -9.29
CA ASP A 341 -11.04 7.89 -8.29
C ASP A 341 -10.91 8.90 -7.15
N THR A 342 -11.24 8.45 -5.96
CA THR A 342 -11.17 9.26 -4.73
C THR A 342 -9.88 9.02 -3.94
N TRP A 343 -9.03 8.10 -4.39
CA TRP A 343 -7.80 7.78 -3.66
C TRP A 343 -6.70 8.79 -3.96
N HIS A 344 -6.21 9.46 -2.92
CA HIS A 344 -5.08 10.38 -3.06
C HIS A 344 -3.82 9.69 -3.62
N THR A 345 -3.59 8.43 -3.23
CA THR A 345 -2.43 7.65 -3.68
C THR A 345 -2.45 7.27 -5.16
N SER A 346 -3.60 7.29 -5.83
CA SER A 346 -3.68 7.09 -7.29
C SER A 346 -2.93 8.17 -8.06
N GLY A 347 -3.02 9.42 -7.61
CA GLY A 347 -2.27 10.52 -8.21
C GLY A 347 -0.75 10.34 -8.09
N GLN A 348 -0.28 9.81 -6.95
CA GLN A 348 1.15 9.47 -6.77
C GLN A 348 1.57 8.34 -7.73
N THR A 349 0.73 7.31 -7.88
CA THR A 349 0.98 6.20 -8.81
C THR A 349 1.06 6.68 -10.24
N ASP A 350 0.20 7.61 -10.65
CA ASP A 350 0.25 8.22 -11.98
C ASP A 350 1.56 8.98 -12.22
N LEU A 351 2.03 9.76 -11.26
CA LEU A 351 3.30 10.48 -11.38
C LEU A 351 4.54 9.56 -11.40
N ASN A 352 4.43 8.34 -10.89
CA ASN A 352 5.50 7.35 -11.05
C ASN A 352 5.76 7.04 -12.53
N HIS A 353 4.72 7.00 -13.38
CA HIS A 353 4.91 6.83 -14.82
C HIS A 353 5.75 7.96 -15.40
N VAL A 354 5.47 9.21 -15.01
CA VAL A 354 6.22 10.37 -15.49
C VAL A 354 7.69 10.23 -15.13
N THR A 355 7.99 9.99 -13.85
CA THR A 355 9.34 9.87 -13.34
C THR A 355 10.14 8.74 -14.02
N LEU A 356 9.48 7.60 -14.26
CA LEU A 356 10.14 6.41 -14.80
C LEU A 356 10.28 6.43 -16.33
N LEU A 357 9.35 7.09 -17.03
CA LEU A 357 9.27 7.01 -18.50
C LEU A 357 9.74 8.29 -19.21
N MET A 358 9.83 9.44 -18.54
CA MET A 358 10.15 10.72 -19.20
C MET A 358 11.46 10.68 -20.02
N ASN A 359 12.48 9.98 -19.55
CA ASN A 359 13.76 9.86 -20.24
C ASN A 359 13.65 9.08 -21.57
N LEU A 360 12.62 8.27 -21.75
CA LEU A 360 12.40 7.50 -22.97
C LEU A 360 11.98 8.40 -24.14
N ILE A 361 11.40 9.59 -23.88
CA ILE A 361 11.05 10.57 -24.89
C ILE A 361 12.29 10.91 -25.74
N SER A 362 13.40 11.32 -25.08
CA SER A 362 14.64 11.63 -25.79
C SER A 362 15.30 10.38 -26.41
N LYS A 363 15.08 9.18 -25.87
CA LYS A 363 15.57 7.94 -26.47
C LYS A 363 14.83 7.61 -27.78
N PHE A 364 13.51 7.76 -27.83
CA PHE A 364 12.72 7.62 -29.05
C PHE A 364 13.20 8.61 -30.13
N LYS A 365 13.43 9.88 -29.76
CA LYS A 365 13.97 10.87 -30.71
C LYS A 365 15.33 10.47 -31.26
N LYS A 366 16.26 10.04 -30.41
CA LYS A 366 17.59 9.56 -30.85
C LYS A 366 17.54 8.35 -31.79
N LYS A 367 16.52 7.52 -31.66
CA LYS A 367 16.27 6.39 -32.58
C LYS A 367 15.50 6.78 -33.84
N GLY A 368 15.08 8.06 -33.97
CA GLY A 368 14.31 8.57 -35.14
C GLY A 368 12.81 8.27 -35.08
N ASP A 369 12.30 7.80 -33.94
CA ASP A 369 10.86 7.56 -33.73
C ASP A 369 10.23 8.81 -33.07
N ASP A 370 10.15 9.90 -33.88
CA ASP A 370 9.63 11.17 -33.41
C ASP A 370 8.15 11.08 -33.04
N ALA A 371 7.37 10.25 -33.75
CA ALA A 371 5.94 10.07 -33.48
C ALA A 371 5.70 9.47 -32.09
N GLN A 372 6.46 8.43 -31.73
CA GLN A 372 6.34 7.81 -30.40
C GLN A 372 6.85 8.75 -29.29
N ALA A 373 7.89 9.55 -29.57
CA ALA A 373 8.37 10.55 -28.63
C ALA A 373 7.30 11.60 -28.32
N GLU A 374 6.63 12.12 -29.34
CA GLU A 374 5.53 13.09 -29.19
C GLU A 374 4.31 12.46 -28.49
N HIS A 375 3.96 11.25 -28.84
CA HIS A 375 2.87 10.51 -28.23
C HIS A 375 3.10 10.33 -26.71
N LEU A 376 4.26 9.81 -26.32
CA LEU A 376 4.61 9.64 -24.91
C LEU A 376 4.66 10.99 -24.16
N TYR A 377 5.25 12.03 -24.78
CA TYR A 377 5.26 13.36 -24.20
C TYR A 377 3.85 13.89 -23.93
N ASN A 378 2.93 13.74 -24.89
CA ASN A 378 1.55 14.22 -24.76
C ASN A 378 0.81 13.50 -23.63
N ILE A 379 0.96 12.18 -23.50
CA ILE A 379 0.35 11.40 -22.42
C ILE A 379 0.89 11.86 -21.06
N LEU A 380 2.22 11.90 -20.89
CA LEU A 380 2.83 12.25 -19.62
C LEU A 380 2.58 13.71 -19.23
N SER A 381 2.57 14.64 -20.20
CA SER A 381 2.25 16.05 -19.94
C SER A 381 0.80 16.22 -19.46
N LYS A 382 -0.16 15.58 -20.10
CA LYS A 382 -1.56 15.59 -19.66
C LYS A 382 -1.72 14.98 -18.26
N CYS A 383 -1.00 13.91 -17.97
CA CYS A 383 -0.97 13.31 -16.63
C CYS A 383 -0.53 14.34 -15.57
N VAL A 384 0.58 15.06 -15.82
CA VAL A 384 1.09 16.10 -14.90
C VAL A 384 0.12 17.27 -14.80
N GLU A 385 -0.40 17.78 -15.91
CA GLU A 385 -1.34 18.91 -15.93
C GLU A 385 -2.58 18.66 -15.08
N ARG A 386 -3.06 17.42 -15.07
CA ARG A 386 -4.27 17.00 -14.33
C ARG A 386 -4.01 16.62 -12.90
N SER A 387 -2.77 16.33 -12.54
CA SER A 387 -2.43 15.91 -11.19
C SER A 387 -2.79 16.96 -10.14
N THR A 388 -3.43 16.52 -9.08
CA THR A 388 -3.84 17.35 -7.92
C THR A 388 -2.92 17.19 -6.72
N ILE A 389 -1.88 16.36 -6.83
CA ILE A 389 -1.01 16.05 -5.69
C ILE A 389 0.13 17.07 -5.47
N PHE A 390 0.33 18.00 -6.41
CA PHE A 390 1.32 19.06 -6.24
C PHE A 390 0.82 20.08 -5.21
N ALA A 391 1.55 20.18 -4.09
CA ALA A 391 1.25 21.19 -3.07
C ALA A 391 1.44 22.60 -3.59
N GLU A 392 2.47 22.80 -4.45
CA GLU A 392 2.82 24.10 -5.02
C GLU A 392 2.89 24.03 -6.55
N PRO A 393 2.46 25.09 -7.27
CA PRO A 393 2.47 25.15 -8.74
C PRO A 393 3.86 24.93 -9.35
N GLU A 394 4.92 25.37 -8.66
CA GLU A 394 6.30 25.28 -9.14
C GLU A 394 6.75 23.84 -9.38
N GLY A 395 6.28 22.87 -8.57
CA GLY A 395 6.59 21.44 -8.74
C GLY A 395 6.01 20.90 -10.06
N LYS A 396 4.76 21.30 -10.36
CA LYS A 396 4.08 20.95 -11.62
C LYS A 396 4.79 21.55 -12.84
N GLU A 397 5.13 22.83 -12.77
CA GLU A 397 5.83 23.56 -13.83
C GLU A 397 7.22 22.96 -14.10
N ALA A 398 7.97 22.63 -13.04
CA ALA A 398 9.28 21.99 -13.16
C ALA A 398 9.21 20.65 -13.89
N MET A 399 8.19 19.83 -13.57
CA MET A 399 8.00 18.52 -14.22
C MET A 399 7.60 18.66 -15.69
N LEU A 400 6.69 19.57 -16.03
CA LEU A 400 6.31 19.88 -17.41
C LEU A 400 7.50 20.42 -18.22
N LYS A 401 8.32 21.28 -17.62
CA LYS A 401 9.57 21.77 -18.23
C LYS A 401 10.53 20.63 -18.52
N GLY A 402 10.73 19.73 -17.56
CA GLY A 402 11.58 18.54 -17.72
C GLY A 402 11.11 17.64 -18.87
N LEU A 403 9.81 17.39 -19.00
CA LEU A 403 9.24 16.64 -20.12
C LEU A 403 9.52 17.34 -21.48
N LYS A 404 9.34 18.65 -21.54
CA LYS A 404 9.60 19.43 -22.75
C LYS A 404 11.08 19.38 -23.15
N GLU A 405 12.00 19.49 -22.18
CA GLU A 405 13.45 19.38 -22.43
C GLU A 405 13.82 18.01 -23.04
N GLN A 406 13.14 16.91 -22.60
CA GLN A 406 13.36 15.58 -23.20
C GLN A 406 12.87 15.54 -24.66
N LEU A 407 11.76 16.20 -24.98
CA LEU A 407 11.24 16.26 -26.35
C LEU A 407 12.12 17.14 -27.28
N GLU A 408 12.70 18.22 -26.75
CA GLU A 408 13.57 19.16 -27.48
C GLU A 408 15.04 18.69 -27.55
N ALA A 409 15.40 17.59 -26.85
CA ALA A 409 16.75 17.07 -26.87
C ALA A 409 17.20 16.77 -28.30
N LYS A 410 18.38 17.31 -28.68
CA LYS A 410 18.96 17.10 -30.02
C LYS A 410 19.31 15.64 -30.24
N LYS A 411 19.16 15.20 -31.50
CA LYS A 411 19.51 13.85 -31.96
C LYS A 411 20.98 13.53 -31.73
#